data_d34055ec772f980ad0e8b29d6ebf19fa
#
_entry.id   d34055ec772f980ad0e8b29d6ebf19fa
#
_cell.length_a   1.000
_cell.length_b   1.000
_cell.length_c   1.000
_cell.angle_alpha   90.00
_cell.angle_beta   90.00
_cell.angle_gamma   90.00
#
_symmetry.space_group_name_H-M   'P 1'
#
loop_
_entity.id
_entity.type
_entity.pdbx_description
1 polymer ?
#
loop_
_entity_poly.entity_id
_entity_poly.type
_entity_poly.pdbx_seq_one_letter_code
_entity_poly.pdbx_strand_id
1 'polypeptide(L)'
;MGGHNLEAFPANIRDDTKVIFIANPNNPTGTYNSHQEVHCLLKNIPSSILVVLDCAYFEYVKKSDYVDPLALLNEFDNLLVTKSFSKIQGLASARIGYGIAQPELIEVLNRIRQPFNVNSFAQELACEAINDKEHIKKSIDLNLAEGAFLFAELTQLGLECIPSVGNFISFKGNFNGKEMFTSLMEKGVVVRPIDLYGMPDFLRVTIGTHQENMRFLAELKGLL
;
A
#
# COMPACT_ATOMS: atom_id res chain seq x y z
N MET A 1 13.25 9.44 0.25
CA MET A 1 12.38 10.20 1.15
C MET A 1 10.94 9.76 0.95
N GLY A 2 10.07 9.81 1.98
CA GLY A 2 8.63 9.48 1.87
C GLY A 2 8.19 8.15 2.50
N GLY A 3 9.09 7.36 3.07
CA GLY A 3 8.76 6.18 3.88
C GLY A 3 8.61 6.50 5.37
N HIS A 4 8.16 5.50 6.13
CA HIS A 4 8.16 5.62 7.59
C HIS A 4 9.59 5.64 8.14
N ASN A 5 9.88 6.61 9.00
CA ASN A 5 11.10 6.60 9.80
C ASN A 5 10.84 5.78 11.07
N LEU A 6 11.04 4.46 11.00
CA LEU A 6 10.72 3.56 12.10
C LEU A 6 11.58 3.78 13.35
N GLU A 7 12.79 4.31 13.19
CA GLU A 7 13.69 4.63 14.32
C GLU A 7 13.13 5.73 15.22
N ALA A 8 12.28 6.62 14.67
CA ALA A 8 11.66 7.69 15.42
C ALA A 8 10.45 7.24 16.26
N PHE A 9 9.87 6.07 16.00
CA PHE A 9 8.63 5.64 16.67
C PHE A 9 8.81 5.45 18.18
N PRO A 10 9.84 4.74 18.68
CA PRO A 10 10.00 4.53 20.13
C PRO A 10 10.08 5.82 20.93
N ALA A 11 10.76 6.84 20.40
CA ALA A 11 10.91 8.14 21.05
C ALA A 11 9.62 8.97 21.08
N ASN A 12 8.60 8.60 20.28
CA ASN A 12 7.32 9.29 20.21
C ASN A 12 6.18 8.53 20.92
N ILE A 13 6.49 7.42 21.59
CA ILE A 13 5.52 6.70 22.42
C ILE A 13 5.20 7.54 23.67
N ARG A 14 3.92 7.65 23.99
CA ARG A 14 3.40 8.29 25.18
C ARG A 14 2.72 7.27 26.08
N ASP A 15 2.44 7.63 27.33
CA ASP A 15 1.77 6.76 28.32
C ASP A 15 0.37 6.31 27.85
N ASP A 16 -0.28 7.14 27.03
CA ASP A 16 -1.60 6.87 26.46
C ASP A 16 -1.57 6.15 25.10
N THR A 17 -0.40 5.88 24.51
CA THR A 17 -0.26 5.14 23.27
C THR A 17 -0.70 3.67 23.44
N LYS A 18 -1.68 3.24 22.66
CA LYS A 18 -2.24 1.88 22.70
C LYS A 18 -2.04 1.11 21.40
N VAL A 19 -2.00 1.80 20.26
CA VAL A 19 -1.90 1.17 18.95
C VAL A 19 -0.97 1.99 18.07
N ILE A 20 -0.13 1.30 17.30
CA ILE A 20 0.73 1.88 16.27
C ILE A 20 0.34 1.24 14.93
N PHE A 21 0.07 2.06 13.91
CA PHE A 21 -0.21 1.61 12.55
C PHE A 21 0.99 1.87 11.64
N ILE A 22 1.41 0.85 10.89
CA ILE A 22 2.52 0.93 9.93
C ILE A 22 2.05 0.32 8.61
N ALA A 23 1.95 1.14 7.57
CA ALA A 23 1.69 0.64 6.22
C ALA A 23 3.02 0.23 5.56
N ASN A 24 3.14 -1.06 5.21
CA ASN A 24 4.35 -1.59 4.57
C ASN A 24 3.99 -2.61 3.49
N PRO A 25 4.04 -2.25 2.18
CA PRO A 25 4.44 -0.95 1.61
C PRO A 25 3.53 0.22 1.97
N ASN A 26 4.13 1.42 2.03
CA ASN A 26 3.42 2.63 2.41
C ASN A 26 2.57 3.19 1.25
N ASN A 27 1.38 3.64 1.58
CA ASN A 27 0.53 4.45 0.72
C ASN A 27 0.45 5.86 1.33
N PRO A 28 0.82 6.93 0.59
CA PRO A 28 0.79 7.05 -0.86
C PRO A 28 2.14 6.94 -1.58
N THR A 29 3.24 6.69 -0.91
CA THR A 29 4.59 6.78 -1.50
C THR A 29 5.03 5.54 -2.25
N GLY A 30 4.51 4.36 -1.89
CA GLY A 30 4.95 3.07 -2.41
C GLY A 30 6.29 2.59 -1.86
N THR A 31 6.89 3.32 -0.93
CA THR A 31 8.11 2.94 -0.23
C THR A 31 7.86 1.78 0.74
N TYR A 32 8.90 1.09 1.13
CA TYR A 32 8.81 0.01 2.12
C TYR A 32 9.93 0.11 3.14
N ASN A 33 9.72 -0.54 4.28
CA ASN A 33 10.75 -0.81 5.26
C ASN A 33 11.16 -2.29 5.19
N SER A 34 12.45 -2.54 5.32
CA SER A 34 13.04 -3.88 5.27
C SER A 34 12.64 -4.74 6.48
N HIS A 35 12.89 -6.05 6.38
CA HIS A 35 12.71 -6.97 7.51
C HIS A 35 13.45 -6.50 8.75
N GLN A 36 14.70 -6.09 8.59
CA GLN A 36 15.53 -5.65 9.71
C GLN A 36 14.98 -4.40 10.40
N GLU A 37 14.50 -3.41 9.64
CA GLU A 37 13.90 -2.19 10.19
C GLU A 37 12.62 -2.48 10.97
N VAL A 38 11.70 -3.28 10.39
CA VAL A 38 10.45 -3.66 11.05
C VAL A 38 10.71 -4.50 12.31
N HIS A 39 11.60 -5.49 12.23
CA HIS A 39 11.96 -6.33 13.36
C HIS A 39 12.62 -5.52 14.50
N CYS A 40 13.54 -4.60 14.14
CA CYS A 40 14.17 -3.70 15.12
C CYS A 40 13.11 -2.82 15.82
N LEU A 41 12.16 -2.27 15.06
CA LEU A 41 11.06 -1.51 15.65
C LEU A 41 10.27 -2.37 16.64
N LEU A 42 9.80 -3.55 16.24
CA LEU A 42 8.98 -4.43 17.09
C LEU A 42 9.67 -4.78 18.40
N LYS A 43 10.99 -5.01 18.37
CA LYS A 43 11.79 -5.24 19.60
C LYS A 43 11.84 -4.05 20.55
N ASN A 44 11.67 -2.84 20.05
CA ASN A 44 11.75 -1.61 20.83
C ASN A 44 10.38 -1.03 21.21
N ILE A 45 9.27 -1.68 20.80
CA ILE A 45 7.91 -1.31 21.20
C ILE A 45 7.49 -2.15 22.42
N PRO A 46 6.98 -1.53 23.48
CA PRO A 46 6.42 -2.28 24.61
C PRO A 46 5.32 -3.27 24.20
N SER A 47 5.34 -4.47 24.74
CA SER A 47 4.36 -5.53 24.42
C SER A 47 2.91 -5.17 24.76
N SER A 48 2.70 -4.14 25.58
CA SER A 48 1.38 -3.57 25.91
C SER A 48 0.79 -2.68 24.80
N ILE A 49 1.56 -2.39 23.74
CA ILE A 49 1.12 -1.59 22.60
C ILE A 49 0.91 -2.51 21.41
N LEU A 50 -0.30 -2.51 20.85
CA LEU A 50 -0.59 -3.25 19.63
C LEU A 50 0.09 -2.59 18.43
N VAL A 51 0.82 -3.37 17.63
CA VAL A 51 1.36 -2.93 16.35
C VAL A 51 0.54 -3.54 15.23
N VAL A 52 -0.04 -2.70 14.38
CA VAL A 52 -0.78 -3.10 13.19
C VAL A 52 0.11 -2.88 11.97
N LEU A 53 0.53 -3.97 11.34
CA LEU A 53 1.31 -3.93 10.10
C LEU A 53 0.36 -4.13 8.91
N ASP A 54 0.05 -3.04 8.21
CA ASP A 54 -0.82 -3.06 7.02
C ASP A 54 -0.02 -3.50 5.78
N CYS A 55 -0.28 -4.71 5.34
CA CYS A 55 0.37 -5.38 4.22
C CYS A 55 -0.52 -5.43 2.96
N ALA A 56 -1.37 -4.43 2.73
CA ALA A 56 -2.32 -4.42 1.60
C ALA A 56 -1.66 -4.53 0.21
N TYR A 57 -0.37 -4.24 0.09
CA TYR A 57 0.40 -4.32 -1.17
C TYR A 57 1.47 -5.42 -1.15
N PHE A 58 1.45 -6.31 -0.17
CA PHE A 58 2.47 -7.34 0.06
C PHE A 58 2.83 -8.15 -1.19
N GLU A 59 1.84 -8.63 -1.93
CA GLU A 59 2.01 -9.55 -3.04
C GLU A 59 2.78 -8.92 -4.23
N TYR A 60 2.77 -7.59 -4.36
CA TYR A 60 3.51 -6.87 -5.39
C TYR A 60 5.02 -6.79 -5.12
N VAL A 61 5.44 -6.94 -3.85
CA VAL A 61 6.84 -6.72 -3.46
C VAL A 61 7.71 -7.89 -3.90
N LYS A 62 8.78 -7.59 -4.64
CA LYS A 62 9.78 -8.55 -5.12
C LYS A 62 11.20 -8.17 -4.63
N LYS A 63 11.29 -7.65 -3.42
CA LYS A 63 12.56 -7.30 -2.77
C LYS A 63 12.96 -8.41 -1.79
N SER A 64 14.21 -8.83 -1.87
CA SER A 64 14.73 -9.93 -1.04
C SER A 64 14.88 -9.57 0.44
N ASP A 65 14.96 -8.28 0.74
CA ASP A 65 15.04 -7.73 2.10
C ASP A 65 13.68 -7.32 2.67
N TYR A 66 12.59 -7.48 1.88
CA TYR A 66 11.26 -7.18 2.38
C TYR A 66 10.82 -8.20 3.44
N VAL A 67 10.07 -7.71 4.41
CA VAL A 67 9.63 -8.52 5.55
C VAL A 67 8.66 -9.63 5.11
N ASP A 68 8.87 -10.84 5.65
CA ASP A 68 7.79 -11.82 5.77
C ASP A 68 7.02 -11.53 7.07
N PRO A 69 5.84 -10.90 6.97
CA PRO A 69 5.10 -10.50 8.16
C PRO A 69 4.57 -11.70 8.96
N LEU A 70 4.41 -12.87 8.31
CA LEU A 70 3.94 -14.08 8.99
C LEU A 70 5.03 -14.69 9.88
N ALA A 71 6.30 -14.58 9.48
CA ALA A 71 7.42 -15.01 10.31
C ALA A 71 7.49 -14.20 11.62
N LEU A 72 7.20 -12.91 11.58
CA LEU A 72 7.20 -12.04 12.76
C LEU A 72 6.11 -12.40 13.78
N LEU A 73 4.99 -12.98 13.37
CA LEU A 73 3.92 -13.41 14.27
C LEU A 73 4.35 -14.51 15.25
N ASN A 74 5.42 -15.23 14.94
CA ASN A 74 5.99 -16.25 15.86
C ASN A 74 6.86 -15.63 16.95
N GLU A 75 7.24 -14.36 16.81
CA GLU A 75 8.15 -13.67 17.73
C GLU A 75 7.45 -12.56 18.54
N PHE A 76 6.34 -12.00 18.03
CA PHE A 76 5.70 -10.82 18.61
C PHE A 76 4.19 -11.03 18.79
N ASP A 77 3.76 -11.26 20.04
CA ASP A 77 2.36 -11.50 20.39
C ASP A 77 1.49 -10.24 20.21
N ASN A 78 2.08 -9.06 20.26
CA ASN A 78 1.41 -7.78 20.07
C ASN A 78 1.37 -7.29 18.62
N LEU A 79 1.57 -8.19 17.65
CA LEU A 79 1.52 -7.89 16.22
C LEU A 79 0.18 -8.34 15.60
N LEU A 80 -0.45 -7.44 14.84
CA LEU A 80 -1.56 -7.74 13.93
C LEU A 80 -1.12 -7.43 12.51
N VAL A 81 -1.10 -8.42 11.65
CA VAL A 81 -0.87 -8.24 10.21
C VAL A 81 -2.21 -8.11 9.51
N THR A 82 -2.42 -7.05 8.73
CA THR A 82 -3.65 -6.88 7.94
C THR A 82 -3.36 -7.02 6.45
N LYS A 83 -4.27 -7.68 5.73
CA LYS A 83 -4.23 -7.88 4.28
C LYS A 83 -5.59 -7.56 3.65
N SER A 84 -5.59 -7.23 2.36
CA SER A 84 -6.79 -6.78 1.67
C SER A 84 -6.98 -7.53 0.36
N PHE A 85 -8.22 -7.92 0.06
CA PHE A 85 -8.60 -8.42 -1.26
C PHE A 85 -8.87 -7.29 -2.27
N SER A 86 -8.78 -6.03 -1.85
CA SER A 86 -9.08 -4.86 -2.70
C SER A 86 -8.00 -4.54 -3.74
N LYS A 87 -6.81 -5.14 -3.65
CA LYS A 87 -5.67 -4.81 -4.50
C LYS A 87 -5.42 -5.91 -5.53
N ILE A 88 -4.44 -6.76 -5.30
CA ILE A 88 -4.02 -7.76 -6.27
C ILE A 88 -5.14 -8.75 -6.64
N GLN A 89 -6.03 -9.08 -5.71
CA GLN A 89 -7.17 -9.96 -5.97
C GLN A 89 -8.32 -9.29 -6.73
N GLY A 90 -8.27 -7.96 -6.93
CA GLY A 90 -9.27 -7.24 -7.73
C GLY A 90 -10.65 -7.07 -7.09
N LEU A 91 -10.83 -7.39 -5.81
CA LEU A 91 -12.13 -7.41 -5.12
C LEU A 91 -12.41 -6.12 -4.32
N ALA A 92 -12.01 -4.96 -4.83
CA ALA A 92 -12.17 -3.68 -4.11
C ALA A 92 -13.63 -3.36 -3.75
N SER A 93 -14.59 -3.72 -4.60
CA SER A 93 -16.03 -3.50 -4.38
C SER A 93 -16.64 -4.46 -3.35
N ALA A 94 -16.03 -5.62 -3.12
CA ALA A 94 -16.52 -6.62 -2.16
C ALA A 94 -16.33 -6.19 -0.70
N ARG A 95 -15.48 -5.20 -0.44
CA ARG A 95 -15.17 -4.65 0.89
C ARG A 95 -14.71 -5.70 1.90
N ILE A 96 -13.75 -6.54 1.51
CA ILE A 96 -13.23 -7.63 2.33
C ILE A 96 -11.71 -7.54 2.47
N GLY A 97 -11.22 -7.88 3.64
CA GLY A 97 -9.84 -8.05 4.03
C GLY A 97 -9.78 -8.98 5.24
N TYR A 98 -8.58 -9.26 5.72
CA TYR A 98 -8.40 -10.12 6.88
C TYR A 98 -7.22 -9.67 7.73
N GLY A 99 -7.27 -10.05 9.01
CA GLY A 99 -6.18 -9.87 9.96
C GLY A 99 -5.65 -11.22 10.42
N ILE A 100 -4.35 -11.28 10.68
CA ILE A 100 -3.65 -12.44 11.21
C ILE A 100 -2.90 -11.99 12.45
N ALA A 101 -3.13 -12.67 13.58
CA ALA A 101 -2.48 -12.40 14.85
C ALA A 101 -2.54 -13.65 15.74
N GLN A 102 -1.97 -13.56 16.94
CA GLN A 102 -2.16 -14.61 17.95
C GLN A 102 -3.64 -14.82 18.29
N PRO A 103 -4.08 -16.04 18.61
CA PRO A 103 -5.49 -16.38 18.87
C PRO A 103 -6.17 -15.46 19.88
N GLU A 104 -5.50 -15.11 20.96
CA GLU A 104 -6.02 -14.27 22.04
C GLU A 104 -6.38 -12.86 21.54
N LEU A 105 -5.55 -12.29 20.67
CA LEU A 105 -5.82 -11.00 20.05
C LEU A 105 -7.01 -11.08 19.08
N ILE A 106 -7.09 -12.15 18.28
CA ILE A 106 -8.22 -12.39 17.37
C ILE A 106 -9.53 -12.55 18.16
N GLU A 107 -9.54 -13.21 19.31
CA GLU A 107 -10.73 -13.31 20.17
C GLU A 107 -11.20 -11.93 20.64
N VAL A 108 -10.27 -11.05 21.07
CA VAL A 108 -10.62 -9.69 21.48
C VAL A 108 -11.23 -8.92 20.29
N LEU A 109 -10.63 -9.00 19.11
CA LEU A 109 -11.15 -8.35 17.90
C LEU A 109 -12.54 -8.86 17.51
N ASN A 110 -12.79 -10.17 17.66
CA ASN A 110 -14.10 -10.77 17.38
C ASN A 110 -15.20 -10.27 18.34
N ARG A 111 -14.87 -9.87 19.57
CA ARG A 111 -15.85 -9.31 20.51
C ARG A 111 -16.29 -7.90 20.14
N ILE A 112 -15.45 -7.13 19.44
CA ILE A 112 -15.69 -5.72 19.13
C ILE A 112 -16.07 -5.47 17.66
N ARG A 113 -15.85 -6.43 16.76
CA ARG A 113 -16.25 -6.27 15.37
C ARG A 113 -17.78 -6.19 15.24
N GLN A 114 -18.25 -5.43 14.27
CA GLN A 114 -19.68 -5.34 13.99
C GLN A 114 -20.24 -6.70 13.53
N PRO A 115 -21.43 -7.11 14.00
CA PRO A 115 -22.11 -8.27 13.46
C PRO A 115 -22.33 -8.12 11.94
N PHE A 116 -22.14 -9.20 11.19
CA PHE A 116 -22.34 -9.24 9.74
C PHE A 116 -21.49 -8.23 8.96
N ASN A 117 -20.32 -7.86 9.49
CA ASN A 117 -19.40 -6.87 8.89
C ASN A 117 -18.90 -7.26 7.49
N VAL A 118 -18.97 -8.53 7.10
CA VAL A 118 -18.65 -9.04 5.77
C VAL A 118 -19.84 -9.82 5.23
N ASN A 119 -20.30 -9.46 4.02
CA ASN A 119 -21.39 -10.17 3.36
C ASN A 119 -20.97 -11.53 2.79
N SER A 120 -21.91 -12.46 2.61
CA SER A 120 -21.62 -13.83 2.17
C SER A 120 -21.00 -13.90 0.76
N PHE A 121 -21.43 -13.04 -0.17
CA PHE A 121 -20.82 -12.99 -1.51
C PHE A 121 -19.34 -12.62 -1.45
N ALA A 122 -18.98 -11.64 -0.62
CA ALA A 122 -17.59 -11.27 -0.43
C ALA A 122 -16.75 -12.42 0.13
N GLN A 123 -17.32 -13.21 1.05
CA GLN A 123 -16.63 -14.37 1.64
C GLN A 123 -16.37 -15.45 0.58
N GLU A 124 -17.36 -15.82 -0.21
CA GLU A 124 -17.22 -16.79 -1.30
C GLU A 124 -16.20 -16.31 -2.33
N LEU A 125 -16.30 -15.05 -2.78
CA LEU A 125 -15.34 -14.46 -3.72
C LEU A 125 -13.91 -14.48 -3.16
N ALA A 126 -13.74 -14.23 -1.86
CA ALA A 126 -12.42 -14.26 -1.23
C ALA A 126 -11.83 -15.68 -1.17
N CYS A 127 -12.65 -16.70 -0.91
CA CYS A 127 -12.23 -18.10 -0.91
C CYS A 127 -11.72 -18.53 -2.29
N GLU A 128 -12.38 -18.12 -3.35
CA GLU A 128 -11.92 -18.38 -4.72
C GLU A 128 -10.66 -17.56 -5.05
N ALA A 129 -10.67 -16.26 -4.78
CA ALA A 129 -9.60 -15.34 -5.15
C ALA A 129 -8.26 -15.64 -4.46
N ILE A 130 -8.25 -16.17 -3.23
CA ILE A 130 -7.01 -16.52 -2.52
C ILE A 130 -6.29 -17.70 -3.19
N ASN A 131 -7.02 -18.54 -3.91
CA ASN A 131 -6.51 -19.70 -4.62
C ASN A 131 -6.18 -19.42 -6.10
N ASP A 132 -6.61 -18.30 -6.64
CA ASP A 132 -6.33 -17.92 -8.03
C ASP A 132 -4.89 -17.43 -8.23
N LYS A 133 -3.97 -18.38 -8.19
CA LYS A 133 -2.52 -18.11 -8.36
C LYS A 133 -2.20 -17.58 -9.76
N GLU A 134 -2.99 -17.92 -10.76
CA GLU A 134 -2.78 -17.47 -12.13
C GLU A 134 -3.08 -15.97 -12.26
N HIS A 135 -4.20 -15.51 -11.73
CA HIS A 135 -4.54 -14.09 -11.69
C HIS A 135 -3.50 -13.29 -10.90
N ILE A 136 -3.12 -13.78 -9.72
CA ILE A 136 -2.09 -13.13 -8.89
C ILE A 136 -0.77 -13.00 -9.66
N LYS A 137 -0.32 -14.07 -10.32
CA LYS A 137 0.91 -14.06 -11.12
C LYS A 137 0.83 -13.06 -12.28
N LYS A 138 -0.25 -13.08 -13.05
CA LYS A 138 -0.47 -12.14 -14.16
C LYS A 138 -0.45 -10.68 -13.69
N SER A 139 -1.10 -10.41 -12.55
CA SER A 139 -1.13 -9.07 -11.95
C SER A 139 0.25 -8.59 -11.50
N ILE A 140 1.07 -9.48 -10.93
CA ILE A 140 2.45 -9.17 -10.54
C ILE A 140 3.31 -8.90 -11.78
N ASP A 141 3.26 -9.78 -12.78
CA ASP A 141 4.07 -9.66 -13.99
C ASP A 141 3.76 -8.36 -14.74
N LEU A 142 2.46 -8.03 -14.88
CA LEU A 142 2.01 -6.78 -15.48
C LEU A 142 2.52 -5.57 -14.66
N ASN A 143 2.32 -5.60 -13.35
CA ASN A 143 2.74 -4.50 -12.47
C ASN A 143 4.25 -4.23 -12.54
N LEU A 144 5.07 -5.28 -12.61
CA LEU A 144 6.52 -5.14 -12.73
C LEU A 144 6.92 -4.54 -14.09
N ALA A 145 6.39 -5.06 -15.18
CA ALA A 145 6.73 -4.59 -16.53
C ALA A 145 6.25 -3.16 -16.76
N GLU A 146 4.98 -2.90 -16.49
CA GLU A 146 4.36 -1.60 -16.73
C GLU A 146 4.79 -0.54 -15.70
N GLY A 147 5.11 -0.95 -14.48
CA GLY A 147 5.69 -0.06 -13.47
C GLY A 147 7.08 0.44 -13.87
N ALA A 148 7.94 -0.44 -14.37
CA ALA A 148 9.26 -0.06 -14.89
C ALA A 148 9.13 0.88 -16.09
N PHE A 149 8.24 0.57 -17.03
CA PHE A 149 7.94 1.39 -18.19
C PHE A 149 7.46 2.79 -17.77
N LEU A 150 6.43 2.85 -16.96
CA LEU A 150 5.82 4.12 -16.53
C LEU A 150 6.81 4.99 -15.73
N PHE A 151 7.61 4.38 -14.84
CA PHE A 151 8.65 5.09 -14.09
C PHE A 151 9.70 5.71 -15.02
N ALA A 152 10.15 4.97 -16.03
CA ALA A 152 11.11 5.46 -17.01
C ALA A 152 10.56 6.64 -17.82
N GLU A 153 9.33 6.53 -18.34
CA GLU A 153 8.67 7.58 -19.12
C GLU A 153 8.48 8.86 -18.30
N LEU A 154 7.98 8.74 -17.06
CA LEU A 154 7.82 9.90 -16.18
C LEU A 154 9.17 10.58 -15.88
N THR A 155 10.21 9.79 -15.66
CA THR A 155 11.58 10.32 -15.42
C THR A 155 12.12 11.04 -16.67
N GLN A 156 11.89 10.49 -17.88
CA GLN A 156 12.28 11.13 -19.13
C GLN A 156 11.55 12.47 -19.39
N LEU A 157 10.35 12.62 -18.84
CA LEU A 157 9.61 13.90 -18.85
C LEU A 157 10.17 14.93 -17.85
N GLY A 158 11.23 14.60 -17.11
CA GLY A 158 11.83 15.46 -16.09
C GLY A 158 11.07 15.50 -14.78
N LEU A 159 10.18 14.54 -14.54
CA LEU A 159 9.40 14.44 -13.31
C LEU A 159 10.18 13.68 -12.23
N GLU A 160 10.06 14.12 -10.98
CA GLU A 160 10.64 13.43 -9.83
C GLU A 160 9.69 12.34 -9.35
N CYS A 161 10.09 11.08 -9.49
CA CYS A 161 9.31 9.92 -9.10
C CYS A 161 9.83 9.29 -7.80
N ILE A 162 8.92 8.88 -6.92
CA ILE A 162 9.27 8.09 -5.74
C ILE A 162 9.34 6.62 -6.16
N PRO A 163 10.48 5.91 -5.96
CA PRO A 163 10.56 4.48 -6.20
C PRO A 163 9.52 3.72 -5.40
N SER A 164 8.68 2.97 -6.08
CA SER A 164 7.53 2.27 -5.49
C SER A 164 7.66 0.76 -5.66
N VAL A 165 7.20 0.02 -4.64
CA VAL A 165 7.01 -1.43 -4.70
C VAL A 165 5.53 -1.82 -4.66
N GLY A 166 4.62 -0.83 -4.70
CA GLY A 166 3.18 -1.03 -4.81
C GLY A 166 2.70 -1.09 -6.27
N ASN A 167 1.40 -0.95 -6.46
CA ASN A 167 0.80 -0.90 -7.80
C ASN A 167 0.49 0.54 -8.27
N PHE A 168 1.30 1.48 -7.84
CA PHE A 168 1.18 2.91 -8.20
C PHE A 168 2.54 3.59 -8.12
N ILE A 169 2.67 4.76 -8.75
CA ILE A 169 3.84 5.64 -8.68
C ILE A 169 3.37 7.01 -8.20
N SER A 170 4.09 7.58 -7.24
CA SER A 170 3.92 8.98 -6.84
C SER A 170 5.01 9.82 -7.45
N PHE A 171 4.62 10.93 -8.10
CA PHE A 171 5.52 11.79 -8.83
C PHE A 171 5.15 13.26 -8.68
N LYS A 172 6.10 14.15 -8.89
CA LYS A 172 5.90 15.61 -8.96
C LYS A 172 6.67 16.23 -10.13
N GLY A 173 6.26 17.43 -10.50
CA GLY A 173 6.92 18.26 -11.48
C GLY A 173 6.85 19.74 -11.07
N ASN A 174 7.05 20.63 -12.01
CA ASN A 174 6.89 22.06 -11.80
C ASN A 174 5.41 22.48 -11.98
N PHE A 175 4.51 21.88 -11.18
CA PHE A 175 3.06 22.14 -11.20
C PHE A 175 2.47 21.98 -9.80
N ASN A 176 1.28 22.53 -9.58
CA ASN A 176 0.46 22.22 -8.43
C ASN A 176 -0.29 20.89 -8.66
N GLY A 177 -0.23 19.96 -7.70
CA GLY A 177 -0.85 18.64 -7.86
C GLY A 177 -2.36 18.67 -8.08
N LYS A 178 -3.09 19.57 -7.40
CA LYS A 178 -4.55 19.70 -7.59
C LYS A 178 -4.94 20.27 -8.95
N GLU A 179 -4.20 21.28 -9.42
CA GLU A 179 -4.45 21.89 -10.72
C GLU A 179 -4.19 20.90 -11.85
N MET A 180 -3.06 20.18 -11.78
CA MET A 180 -2.72 19.14 -12.75
C MET A 180 -3.74 17.98 -12.71
N PHE A 181 -4.20 17.56 -11.53
CA PHE A 181 -5.29 16.59 -11.39
C PHE A 181 -6.56 17.05 -12.12
N THR A 182 -6.96 18.31 -11.91
CA THR A 182 -8.16 18.86 -12.56
C THR A 182 -8.03 18.84 -14.07
N SER A 183 -6.89 19.30 -14.60
CA SER A 183 -6.62 19.32 -16.04
C SER A 183 -6.61 17.91 -16.66
N LEU A 184 -6.03 16.92 -15.97
CA LEU A 184 -6.08 15.50 -16.40
C LEU A 184 -7.48 14.93 -16.35
N MET A 185 -8.25 15.26 -15.32
CA MET A 185 -9.63 14.79 -15.15
C MET A 185 -10.55 15.31 -16.28
N GLU A 186 -10.38 16.57 -16.69
CA GLU A 186 -11.12 17.16 -17.83
C GLU A 186 -10.80 16.44 -19.14
N LYS A 187 -9.64 15.82 -19.26
CA LYS A 187 -9.23 14.97 -20.39
C LYS A 187 -9.63 13.49 -20.22
N GLY A 188 -10.39 13.17 -19.15
CA GLY A 188 -10.85 11.81 -18.87
C GLY A 188 -9.78 10.90 -18.25
N VAL A 189 -8.72 11.48 -17.68
CA VAL A 189 -7.68 10.73 -16.94
C VAL A 189 -7.73 11.09 -15.46
N VAL A 190 -8.05 10.11 -14.62
CA VAL A 190 -8.19 10.32 -13.17
C VAL A 190 -6.97 9.77 -12.44
N VAL A 191 -6.23 10.68 -11.80
CA VAL A 191 -5.11 10.37 -10.91
C VAL A 191 -5.47 10.78 -9.46
N ARG A 192 -4.55 10.63 -8.50
CA ARG A 192 -4.81 11.00 -7.11
C ARG A 192 -3.88 12.11 -6.64
N PRO A 193 -4.37 13.33 -6.32
CA PRO A 193 -3.58 14.29 -5.57
C PRO A 193 -3.33 13.76 -4.15
N ILE A 194 -2.13 14.01 -3.63
CA ILE A 194 -1.74 13.52 -2.30
C ILE A 194 -1.35 14.64 -1.34
N ASP A 195 -1.95 15.80 -1.53
CA ASP A 195 -1.81 16.99 -0.71
C ASP A 195 -2.19 16.77 0.76
N LEU A 196 -3.20 15.94 1.02
CA LEU A 196 -3.63 15.58 2.39
C LEU A 196 -2.55 14.83 3.19
N TYR A 197 -1.51 14.32 2.52
CA TYR A 197 -0.35 13.68 3.13
C TYR A 197 0.84 14.64 3.30
N GLY A 198 0.62 15.97 3.18
CA GLY A 198 1.68 16.97 3.23
C GLY A 198 2.55 17.02 1.98
N MET A 199 2.03 16.54 0.84
CA MET A 199 2.72 16.46 -0.45
C MET A 199 1.90 17.16 -1.56
N PRO A 200 1.76 18.52 -1.50
CA PRO A 200 0.81 19.25 -2.33
C PRO A 200 1.14 19.23 -3.83
N ASP A 201 2.43 19.05 -4.19
CA ASP A 201 2.90 19.06 -5.57
C ASP A 201 2.95 17.65 -6.18
N PHE A 202 2.56 16.63 -5.42
CA PHE A 202 2.60 15.24 -5.87
C PHE A 202 1.25 14.76 -6.36
N LEU A 203 1.32 13.93 -7.40
CA LEU A 203 0.25 13.08 -7.88
C LEU A 203 0.64 11.62 -7.72
N ARG A 204 -0.36 10.75 -7.48
CA ARG A 204 -0.20 9.30 -7.50
C ARG A 204 -1.02 8.72 -8.64
N VAL A 205 -0.36 7.97 -9.54
CA VAL A 205 -0.98 7.25 -10.64
C VAL A 205 -0.93 5.74 -10.37
N THR A 206 -2.02 5.03 -10.62
CA THR A 206 -2.03 3.57 -10.58
C THR A 206 -1.33 3.02 -11.82
N ILE A 207 -0.52 1.97 -11.65
CA ILE A 207 0.08 1.24 -12.75
C ILE A 207 -1.05 0.43 -13.41
N GLY A 208 -1.39 0.79 -14.65
CA GLY A 208 -2.44 0.16 -15.44
C GLY A 208 -1.89 -0.78 -16.51
N THR A 209 -2.74 -1.16 -17.45
CA THR A 209 -2.32 -1.82 -18.70
C THR A 209 -1.48 -0.86 -19.55
N HIS A 210 -0.72 -1.40 -20.51
CA HIS A 210 0.09 -0.57 -21.41
C HIS A 210 -0.74 0.52 -22.09
N GLN A 211 -1.94 0.19 -22.56
CA GLN A 211 -2.83 1.15 -23.22
C GLN A 211 -3.27 2.26 -22.27
N GLU A 212 -3.59 1.96 -21.02
CA GLU A 212 -3.99 2.96 -20.01
C GLU A 212 -2.80 3.87 -19.65
N ASN A 213 -1.61 3.30 -19.46
CA ASN A 213 -0.39 4.05 -19.17
C ASN A 213 -0.01 4.99 -20.33
N MET A 214 -0.09 4.51 -21.57
CA MET A 214 0.17 5.33 -22.76
C MET A 214 -0.82 6.49 -22.87
N ARG A 215 -2.11 6.25 -22.60
CA ARG A 215 -3.12 7.33 -22.61
C ARG A 215 -2.80 8.37 -21.54
N PHE A 216 -2.52 7.94 -20.31
CA PHE A 216 -2.13 8.84 -19.23
C PHE A 216 -0.92 9.69 -19.62
N LEU A 217 0.13 9.06 -20.13
CA LEU A 217 1.36 9.76 -20.55
C LEU A 217 1.10 10.77 -21.68
N ALA A 218 0.26 10.42 -22.65
CA ALA A 218 -0.08 11.32 -23.75
C ALA A 218 -0.80 12.59 -23.24
N GLU A 219 -1.78 12.44 -22.36
CA GLU A 219 -2.50 13.59 -21.79
C GLU A 219 -1.60 14.42 -20.85
N LEU A 220 -0.76 13.75 -20.06
CA LEU A 220 0.19 14.44 -19.17
C LEU A 220 1.21 15.26 -19.97
N LYS A 221 1.79 14.68 -21.05
CA LYS A 221 2.74 15.40 -21.95
C LYS A 221 2.14 16.65 -22.58
N GLY A 222 0.85 16.63 -22.87
CA GLY A 222 0.14 17.78 -23.42
C GLY A 222 -0.17 18.89 -22.40
N LEU A 223 0.11 18.67 -21.12
CA LEU A 223 -0.13 19.61 -20.02
C LEU A 223 1.16 20.13 -19.36
N LEU A 224 2.32 19.50 -19.65
CA LEU A 224 3.65 19.94 -19.21
C LEU A 224 4.22 21.01 -20.12
#